data_6af653f52aa33f7ffc217f4793aeba09
#
_entry.id   6af653f52aa33f7ffc217f4793aeba09
#
_cell.length_a   1.000
_cell.length_b   1.000
_cell.length_c   1.000
_cell.angle_alpha   90.00
_cell.angle_beta   90.00
_cell.angle_gamma   90.00
#
_symmetry.space_group_name_H-M   'P 1'
#
loop_
_entity.id
_entity.type
_entity.pdbx_description
1 polymer ?
#
loop_
_entity_poly.entity_id
_entity_poly.type
_entity_poly.pdbx_seq_one_letter_code
_entity_poly.pdbx_strand_id
1 'polypeptide(L)'
;MTVYGKALLPPTGEAVNQIILSGTLCKPPVYRRTPLGRSICDLLLAVPRNYGRADYLPVIAWGQTALQISTLDVGALLSLKGRIQSRIYRKVTDTGTEERTAYEVSVMNLLDTPEL
;
A
#
# COMPACT_ATOMS: atom_id res chain seq x y z
N MET A 1 28.38 3.69 17.78
CA MET A 1 28.78 4.65 16.75
C MET A 1 27.59 5.21 16.02
N THR A 2 27.64 6.45 15.73
CA THR A 2 26.51 7.06 15.02
C THR A 2 26.98 7.64 13.69
N VAL A 3 26.13 7.45 12.70
CA VAL A 3 26.37 7.99 11.36
C VAL A 3 25.20 8.88 10.94
N TYR A 4 24.55 9.47 11.91
CA TYR A 4 23.36 10.26 11.64
C TYR A 4 23.67 11.41 10.69
N GLY A 5 22.85 11.53 9.67
CA GLY A 5 22.93 12.59 8.71
C GLY A 5 24.09 12.49 7.74
N LYS A 6 24.83 11.38 7.74
CA LYS A 6 25.95 11.22 6.83
C LYS A 6 25.77 9.98 5.95
N ALA A 7 25.96 10.15 4.67
CA ALA A 7 26.08 9.07 3.69
C ALA A 7 24.87 8.10 3.65
N LEU A 8 23.76 8.44 4.27
CA LEU A 8 22.58 7.59 4.28
C LEU A 8 21.52 8.05 3.28
N LEU A 9 21.71 9.20 2.68
CA LEU A 9 20.86 9.69 1.62
C LEU A 9 21.51 9.39 0.26
N PRO A 10 20.70 9.30 -0.81
CA PRO A 10 21.25 9.18 -2.16
C PRO A 10 22.25 10.31 -2.45
N PRO A 11 23.17 10.12 -3.40
CA PRO A 11 24.15 11.14 -3.73
C PRO A 11 23.57 12.50 -4.12
N THR A 12 22.34 12.51 -4.64
CA THR A 12 21.61 13.74 -4.97
C THR A 12 21.10 14.48 -3.74
N GLY A 13 21.09 13.84 -2.56
CA GLY A 13 20.47 14.39 -1.38
C GLY A 13 18.95 14.30 -1.35
N GLU A 14 18.32 13.74 -2.36
CA GLU A 14 16.89 13.61 -2.43
C GLU A 14 16.41 12.38 -1.65
N ALA A 15 15.30 12.54 -0.94
CA ALA A 15 14.66 11.42 -0.28
C ALA A 15 14.00 10.51 -1.31
N VAL A 16 14.07 9.20 -1.06
CA VAL A 16 13.45 8.19 -1.92
C VAL A 16 12.45 7.38 -1.11
N ASN A 17 11.25 7.27 -1.64
CA ASN A 17 10.21 6.42 -1.07
C ASN A 17 9.51 5.73 -2.23
N GLN A 18 9.97 4.55 -2.56
CA GLN A 18 9.48 3.83 -3.71
C GLN A 18 9.51 2.34 -3.42
N ILE A 19 8.45 1.65 -3.80
CA ILE A 19 8.32 0.21 -3.60
C ILE A 19 7.71 -0.42 -4.84
N ILE A 20 8.17 -1.61 -5.17
CA ILE A 20 7.58 -2.44 -6.22
C ILE A 20 7.12 -3.72 -5.55
N LEU A 21 5.85 -4.04 -5.73
CA LEU A 21 5.23 -5.21 -5.15
C LEU A 21 4.53 -6.04 -6.21
N SER A 22 4.63 -7.34 -6.06
CA SER A 22 3.82 -8.29 -6.81
C SER A 22 3.23 -9.28 -5.82
N GLY A 23 1.93 -9.52 -5.92
CA GLY A 23 1.27 -10.42 -5.01
C GLY A 23 -0.15 -10.72 -5.46
N THR A 24 -0.91 -11.31 -4.56
CA THR A 24 -2.29 -11.71 -4.82
C THR A 24 -3.25 -10.92 -3.96
N LEU A 25 -4.38 -10.56 -4.56
CA LEU A 25 -5.49 -9.95 -3.83
C LEU A 25 -6.12 -11.03 -2.95
N CYS A 26 -6.05 -10.85 -1.62
CA CYS A 26 -6.48 -11.90 -0.69
C CYS A 26 -7.83 -11.62 -0.03
N LYS A 27 -8.41 -10.45 -0.29
CA LYS A 27 -9.76 -10.08 0.15
C LYS A 27 -10.44 -9.33 -0.98
N PRO A 28 -11.78 -9.28 -1.01
CA PRO A 28 -12.46 -8.39 -1.95
C PRO A 28 -12.00 -6.95 -1.74
N PRO A 29 -11.66 -6.23 -2.80
CA PRO A 29 -11.28 -4.83 -2.67
C PRO A 29 -12.46 -4.00 -2.22
N VAL A 30 -12.21 -3.00 -1.39
CA VAL A 30 -13.26 -2.13 -0.87
C VAL A 30 -13.19 -0.78 -1.59
N TYR A 31 -14.14 -0.54 -2.47
CA TYR A 31 -14.25 0.70 -3.20
C TYR A 31 -15.14 1.68 -2.45
N ARG A 32 -14.69 2.94 -2.39
CA ARG A 32 -15.46 4.03 -1.80
C ARG A 32 -15.16 5.33 -2.50
N ARG A 33 -16.03 6.31 -2.30
CA ARG A 33 -15.80 7.65 -2.82
C ARG A 33 -15.73 8.62 -1.66
N THR A 34 -14.82 9.58 -1.76
CA THR A 34 -14.75 10.66 -0.78
C THR A 34 -15.90 11.64 -0.97
N PRO A 35 -16.18 12.50 0.04
CA PRO A 35 -17.20 13.55 -0.12
C PRO A 35 -16.95 14.47 -1.31
N LEU A 36 -15.70 14.61 -1.75
CA LEU A 36 -15.36 15.40 -2.92
C LEU A 36 -15.44 14.60 -4.23
N GLY A 37 -15.96 13.37 -4.16
CA GLY A 37 -16.17 12.55 -5.35
C GLY A 37 -14.94 11.79 -5.84
N ARG A 38 -13.89 11.71 -5.04
CA ARG A 38 -12.68 11.01 -5.42
C ARG A 38 -12.81 9.52 -5.17
N SER A 39 -12.43 8.71 -6.16
CA SER A 39 -12.45 7.25 -6.02
C SER A 39 -11.28 6.76 -5.20
N ILE A 40 -11.55 5.85 -4.26
CA ILE A 40 -10.54 5.19 -3.44
C ILE A 40 -10.85 3.70 -3.43
N CYS A 41 -9.80 2.87 -3.46
CA CYS A 41 -9.94 1.44 -3.27
C CYS A 41 -8.92 0.97 -2.25
N ASP A 42 -9.41 0.35 -1.18
CA ASP A 42 -8.57 -0.27 -0.17
C ASP A 42 -8.47 -1.77 -0.48
N LEU A 43 -7.28 -2.30 -0.44
CA LEU A 43 -7.06 -3.72 -0.71
C LEU A 43 -5.98 -4.28 0.20
N LEU A 44 -5.99 -5.61 0.32
CA LEU A 44 -4.97 -6.33 1.05
C LEU A 44 -4.24 -7.25 0.07
N LEU A 45 -2.94 -7.04 -0.06
CA LEU A 45 -2.10 -7.77 -0.99
C LEU A 45 -1.26 -8.79 -0.22
N ALA A 46 -1.33 -10.04 -0.62
CA ALA A 46 -0.49 -11.10 -0.09
C ALA A 46 0.76 -11.23 -0.96
N VAL A 47 1.90 -10.90 -0.39
CA VAL A 47 3.19 -10.96 -1.07
C VAL A 47 3.97 -12.15 -0.51
N PRO A 48 4.26 -13.16 -1.34
CA PRO A 48 4.91 -14.36 -0.83
C PRO A 48 6.34 -14.07 -0.36
N ARG A 49 6.70 -14.75 0.72
CA ARG A 49 8.08 -14.86 1.19
C ARG A 49 8.61 -16.24 0.85
N ASN A 50 9.91 -16.40 1.03
CA ASN A 50 10.52 -17.72 1.01
C ASN A 50 9.94 -18.59 2.14
N TYR A 51 9.96 -19.90 1.94
CA TYR A 51 9.53 -20.90 2.95
C TYR A 51 8.04 -20.87 3.26
N GLY A 52 7.20 -20.56 2.29
CA GLY A 52 5.76 -20.72 2.43
C GLY A 52 5.04 -19.68 3.26
N ARG A 53 5.70 -18.57 3.58
CA ARG A 53 5.08 -17.45 4.29
C ARG A 53 4.66 -16.35 3.31
N ALA A 54 3.85 -15.45 3.79
CA ALA A 54 3.46 -14.28 3.03
C ALA A 54 3.36 -13.06 3.93
N ASP A 55 3.65 -11.90 3.37
CA ASP A 55 3.35 -10.63 4.00
C ASP A 55 2.01 -10.15 3.50
N TYR A 56 1.17 -9.68 4.40
CA TYR A 56 -0.15 -9.12 4.08
C TYR A 56 -0.08 -7.63 4.23
N LEU A 57 -0.09 -6.93 3.11
CA LEU A 57 0.17 -5.50 3.08
C LEU A 57 -1.08 -4.72 2.72
N PRO A 58 -1.47 -3.74 3.54
CA PRO A 58 -2.55 -2.83 3.18
C PRO A 58 -2.09 -1.89 2.07
N VAL A 59 -2.92 -1.76 1.05
CA VAL A 59 -2.64 -0.97 -0.14
C VAL A 59 -3.84 -0.08 -0.41
N ILE A 60 -3.59 1.15 -0.81
CA ILE A 60 -4.64 2.09 -1.19
C ILE A 60 -4.38 2.59 -2.61
N ALA A 61 -5.44 2.63 -3.41
CA ALA A 61 -5.39 3.15 -4.77
C ALA A 61 -6.38 4.30 -4.91
N TRP A 62 -6.11 5.19 -5.85
CA TRP A 62 -6.86 6.41 -6.06
C TRP A 62 -7.28 6.55 -7.52
N GLY A 63 -8.36 7.24 -7.76
CA GLY A 63 -8.80 7.63 -9.08
C GLY A 63 -9.05 6.45 -10.01
N GLN A 64 -8.53 6.54 -11.21
CA GLN A 64 -8.73 5.52 -12.24
C GLN A 64 -8.16 4.15 -11.82
N THR A 65 -7.03 4.16 -11.15
CA THR A 65 -6.44 2.92 -10.63
C THR A 65 -7.36 2.25 -9.61
N ALA A 66 -8.01 3.03 -8.76
CA ALA A 66 -9.00 2.51 -7.81
C ALA A 66 -10.15 1.81 -8.53
N LEU A 67 -10.64 2.40 -9.62
CA LEU A 67 -11.71 1.80 -10.42
C LEU A 67 -11.25 0.49 -11.06
N GLN A 68 -10.04 0.45 -11.58
CA GLN A 68 -9.50 -0.77 -12.19
C GLN A 68 -9.38 -1.90 -11.17
N ILE A 69 -8.84 -1.61 -9.99
CA ILE A 69 -8.65 -2.61 -8.94
C ILE A 69 -9.99 -3.08 -8.38
N SER A 70 -10.97 -2.20 -8.29
CA SER A 70 -12.28 -2.52 -7.72
C SER A 70 -13.01 -3.65 -8.46
N THR A 71 -12.63 -3.91 -9.70
CA THR A 71 -13.26 -4.95 -10.53
C THR A 71 -12.57 -6.31 -10.40
N LEU A 72 -11.47 -6.39 -9.67
CA LEU A 72 -10.71 -7.61 -9.56
C LEU A 72 -11.30 -8.56 -8.52
N ASP A 73 -11.15 -9.85 -8.79
CA ASP A 73 -11.58 -10.91 -7.87
C ASP A 73 -10.45 -11.30 -6.92
N VAL A 74 -10.83 -11.87 -5.79
CA VAL A 74 -9.87 -12.50 -4.88
C VAL A 74 -9.06 -13.54 -5.64
N GLY A 75 -7.74 -13.53 -5.42
CA GLY A 75 -6.83 -14.40 -6.15
C GLY A 75 -6.17 -13.76 -7.37
N ALA A 76 -6.63 -12.57 -7.77
CA ALA A 76 -6.02 -11.86 -8.88
C ALA A 76 -4.56 -11.52 -8.58
N LEU A 77 -3.69 -11.71 -9.56
CA LEU A 77 -2.31 -11.30 -9.48
C LEU A 77 -2.21 -9.81 -9.77
N LEU A 78 -1.39 -9.12 -8.98
CA LEU A 78 -1.27 -7.68 -9.07
C LEU A 78 0.18 -7.29 -8.90
N SER A 79 0.71 -6.51 -9.83
CA SER A 79 2.02 -5.89 -9.72
C SER A 79 1.85 -4.38 -9.74
N LEU A 80 2.54 -3.71 -8.84
CA LEU A 80 2.40 -2.28 -8.71
C LEU A 80 3.70 -1.60 -8.31
N LYS A 81 3.77 -0.33 -8.63
CA LYS A 81 4.76 0.60 -8.12
C LYS A 81 4.04 1.60 -7.22
N GLY A 82 4.59 1.86 -6.07
CA GLY A 82 3.99 2.78 -5.13
C GLY A 82 4.99 3.35 -4.15
N ARG A 83 4.47 3.90 -3.09
CA ARG A 83 5.27 4.40 -1.98
C ARG A 83 4.61 4.00 -0.67
N ILE A 84 5.40 3.92 0.39
CA ILE A 84 4.88 3.69 1.73
C ILE A 84 4.47 5.04 2.30
N GLN A 85 3.28 5.09 2.89
CA GLN A 85 2.83 6.29 3.59
C GLN A 85 2.30 5.92 4.97
N SER A 86 2.40 6.85 5.87
CA SER A 86 1.80 6.72 7.19
C SER A 86 0.60 7.64 7.29
N ARG A 87 -0.36 7.24 8.10
CA ARG A 87 -1.45 8.12 8.47
C ARG A 87 -1.79 7.92 9.93
N ILE A 88 -2.22 8.99 10.55
CA ILE A 88 -2.66 8.96 11.93
C ILE A 88 -4.16 8.75 11.94
N TYR A 89 -4.62 7.84 12.77
CA TYR A 89 -6.04 7.60 12.97
C TYR A 89 -6.33 7.49 14.47
N ARG A 90 -7.58 7.66 14.82
CA ARG A 90 -8.01 7.56 16.21
C ARG A 90 -8.74 6.26 16.43
N LYS A 91 -8.35 5.56 17.48
CA LYS A 91 -9.00 4.35 17.90
C LYS A 91 -9.71 4.59 19.22
N VAL A 92 -10.97 4.26 19.27
CA VAL A 92 -11.77 4.33 20.51
C VAL A 92 -11.44 3.08 21.35
N THR A 93 -11.04 3.31 22.57
CA THR A 93 -10.73 2.26 23.55
C THR A 93 -11.63 2.40 24.76
N ASP A 94 -11.55 1.44 25.68
CA ASP A 94 -12.33 1.48 26.92
C ASP A 94 -12.00 2.69 27.79
N THR A 95 -10.80 3.21 27.65
CA THR A 95 -10.32 4.34 28.48
C THR A 95 -10.34 5.67 27.75
N GLY A 96 -10.84 5.72 26.51
CA GLY A 96 -10.92 6.93 25.73
C GLY A 96 -10.47 6.73 24.29
N THR A 97 -9.87 7.76 23.73
CA THR A 97 -9.41 7.75 22.34
C THR A 97 -7.89 7.79 22.30
N GLU A 98 -7.31 6.91 21.50
CA GLU A 98 -5.87 6.87 21.27
C GLU A 98 -5.55 7.23 19.83
N GLU A 99 -4.47 7.98 19.65
CA GLU A 99 -3.92 8.16 18.31
C GLU A 99 -2.99 7.00 17.99
N ARG A 100 -3.14 6.48 16.77
CA ARG A 100 -2.29 5.41 16.25
C ARG A 100 -1.83 5.75 14.85
N THR A 101 -0.71 5.15 14.47
CA THR A 101 -0.16 5.32 13.13
C THR A 101 -0.33 4.02 12.36
N ALA A 102 -0.89 4.12 11.17
CA ALA A 102 -0.98 3.01 10.22
C ALA A 102 -0.04 3.28 9.06
N TYR A 103 0.51 2.21 8.51
CA TYR A 103 1.36 2.26 7.33
C TYR A 103 0.68 1.51 6.21
N GLU A 104 0.73 2.07 5.03
CA GLU A 104 0.10 1.46 3.86
C GLU A 104 0.90 1.82 2.60
N VAL A 105 0.69 1.05 1.55
CA VAL A 105 1.30 1.33 0.25
C VAL A 105 0.28 2.10 -0.57
N SER A 106 0.67 3.29 -1.02
CA SER A 106 -0.13 4.08 -1.95
C SER A 106 0.31 3.78 -3.37
N VAL A 107 -0.61 3.32 -4.20
CA VAL A 107 -0.29 2.94 -5.58
C VAL A 107 -0.02 4.18 -6.41
N MET A 108 1.12 4.20 -7.08
CA MET A 108 1.44 5.21 -8.08
C MET A 108 0.98 4.77 -9.46
N ASN A 109 1.26 3.53 -9.82
CA ASN A 109 0.78 2.93 -11.06
C ASN A 109 0.84 1.42 -10.99
N LEU A 110 -0.03 0.79 -11.78
CA LEU A 110 -0.01 -0.66 -11.96
C LEU A 110 1.05 -1.02 -12.97
N LEU A 111 1.67 -2.16 -12.75
CA LEU A 111 2.66 -2.72 -13.67
C LEU A 111 2.05 -3.93 -14.37
N ASP A 112 2.56 -4.24 -15.55
CA ASP A 112 2.13 -5.42 -16.25
C ASP A 112 2.58 -6.66 -15.47
N THR A 113 1.65 -7.60 -15.30
CA THR A 113 1.96 -8.87 -14.68
C THR A 113 2.50 -9.81 -15.73
N PRO A 114 3.63 -10.48 -15.49
CA PRO A 114 4.11 -11.46 -16.45
C PRO A 114 3.06 -12.53 -16.70
N GLU A 115 2.88 -12.89 -17.95
CA GLU A 115 2.05 -14.03 -18.30
C GLU A 115 2.77 -15.32 -17.91
N LEU A 116 2.04 -16.22 -17.34
CA LEU A 116 2.56 -17.52 -16.94
C LEU A 116 2.32 -18.56 -18.03
#